data_0ad3866c499b7d6008e648799f148d3b
#
_entry.id   0ad3866c499b7d6008e648799f148d3b
#
_cell.length_a   1.000
_cell.length_b   1.000
_cell.length_c   1.000
_cell.angle_alpha   90.00
_cell.angle_beta   90.00
_cell.angle_gamma   90.00
#
_symmetry.space_group_name_H-M   'P 1'
#
loop_
_entity.id
_entity.type
_entity.pdbx_description
1 polymer ?
#
loop_
_entity_poly.entity_id
_entity_poly.type
_entity_poly.pdbx_seq_one_letter_code
_entity_poly.pdbx_strand_id
1 'polypeptide(L)'
;MYCNQCQQTAKGVACTTRGVCGKTEDIQSLQEMLIYGLKGIAAYAYHCRVLGKRDEQIDAFVHEALFKTLTNVDFSTEDHWNLIMRSGMINYRAMELLQEANTEFFGDPTPTTVFTGVRKGPGILVTGHDYLDLEALLKQTEGTGVNVYTHGEMLPAHGYPKLRQYKHLVGNYGGAWQKQKTEWAEFGGPVLATTNCVLNPPESYKDRLYTTGITALDNVKHIERDDYSSIIEHAKRIGDLTERQGINIPTGFHHRAVLSLAPQIIDAVKTGKIRHFFLIGGCDGATPGRDYFTQLAEKVPKDCVILTLACGKYRFNDREFGTIEGTGIPRFLDIGQCNDAYSALQIAIALSKAFNVGVNELPLSIVFSWFEQKAVAIAYTLLALGVKNVRMGPTLPAFVSPNNWKYIQENYNWMPIGDVDEDLKAMLGN
;
A
#
# COMPACT_ATOMS: atom_id res chain seq x y z
N MET A 1 12.08 12.94 22.56
CA MET A 1 11.43 11.63 22.81
C MET A 1 10.09 11.79 23.51
N TYR A 2 9.22 10.77 23.49
CA TYR A 2 8.00 10.66 24.28
C TYR A 2 7.82 9.20 24.71
N CYS A 3 7.92 8.90 26.00
CA CYS A 3 7.78 7.54 26.53
C CYS A 3 6.94 7.52 27.81
N ASN A 4 5.86 6.74 27.79
CA ASN A 4 4.92 6.59 28.91
C ASN A 4 4.61 5.11 29.22
N GLN A 5 5.56 4.21 28.97
CA GLN A 5 5.32 2.75 28.96
C GLN A 5 5.40 2.10 30.35
N CYS A 6 5.91 2.77 31.39
CA CYS A 6 6.16 2.14 32.67
C CYS A 6 5.68 2.99 33.86
N GLN A 7 5.62 2.37 35.04
CA GLN A 7 5.18 3.01 36.26
C GLN A 7 6.07 4.20 36.65
N GLN A 8 7.35 4.20 36.27
CA GLN A 8 8.32 5.29 36.53
C GLN A 8 8.23 6.45 35.54
N THR A 9 7.18 6.51 34.76
CA THR A 9 6.95 7.59 33.78
C THR A 9 7.04 8.95 34.46
N ALA A 10 7.91 9.83 33.98
CA ALA A 10 8.15 11.13 34.58
C ALA A 10 6.85 11.95 34.71
N LYS A 11 6.61 12.47 35.92
CA LYS A 11 5.40 13.25 36.28
C LYS A 11 4.07 12.53 35.98
N GLY A 12 4.08 11.21 35.81
CA GLY A 12 2.89 10.45 35.41
C GLY A 12 2.34 10.77 34.02
N VAL A 13 3.11 11.47 33.18
CA VAL A 13 2.71 11.90 31.82
C VAL A 13 3.61 11.28 30.77
N ALA A 14 4.88 11.65 30.72
CA ALA A 14 5.86 11.10 29.79
C ALA A 14 7.29 11.44 30.19
N CYS A 15 8.24 10.58 29.84
CA CYS A 15 9.66 10.93 29.78
C CYS A 15 9.92 11.61 28.43
N THR A 16 10.34 12.88 28.46
CA THR A 16 10.46 13.72 27.25
C THR A 16 11.90 14.03 26.85
N THR A 17 12.86 13.89 27.77
CA THR A 17 14.28 14.13 27.54
C THR A 17 15.09 12.85 27.60
N ARG A 18 14.89 12.07 28.66
CA ARG A 18 15.50 10.75 28.90
C ARG A 18 14.58 9.93 29.78
N GLY A 19 14.53 8.62 29.53
CA GLY A 19 13.77 7.71 30.39
C GLY A 19 14.32 7.68 31.82
N VAL A 20 13.45 7.61 32.82
CA VAL A 20 13.85 7.33 34.23
C VAL A 20 14.66 6.03 34.30
N CYS A 21 14.34 5.04 33.44
CA CYS A 21 15.10 3.80 33.28
C CYS A 21 16.47 3.95 32.62
N GLY A 22 16.83 5.14 32.15
CA GLY A 22 18.07 5.41 31.41
C GLY A 22 17.94 5.38 29.88
N LYS A 23 16.78 5.03 29.33
CA LYS A 23 16.52 5.00 27.88
C LYS A 23 16.78 6.35 27.24
N THR A 24 17.52 6.37 26.16
CA THR A 24 17.78 7.55 25.34
C THR A 24 16.67 7.78 24.32
N GLU A 25 16.65 8.94 23.66
CA GLU A 25 15.74 9.23 22.57
C GLU A 25 15.91 8.25 21.40
N ASP A 26 17.16 7.93 21.06
CA ASP A 26 17.45 7.01 19.94
C ASP A 26 16.94 5.58 20.21
N ILE A 27 17.15 5.07 21.43
CA ILE A 27 16.59 3.75 21.82
C ILE A 27 15.07 3.77 21.83
N GLN A 28 14.44 4.83 22.34
CA GLN A 28 12.97 4.95 22.27
C GLN A 28 12.48 4.96 20.83
N SER A 29 13.15 5.72 19.98
CA SER A 29 12.86 5.79 18.54
C SER A 29 13.00 4.41 17.87
N LEU A 30 14.07 3.66 18.13
CA LEU A 30 14.28 2.33 17.56
C LEU A 30 13.24 1.33 18.04
N GLN A 31 12.82 1.39 19.30
CA GLN A 31 11.72 0.56 19.80
C GLN A 31 10.39 0.89 19.13
N GLU A 32 10.07 2.17 18.92
CA GLU A 32 8.88 2.59 18.18
C GLU A 32 8.94 2.16 16.71
N MET A 33 10.09 2.34 16.06
CA MET A 33 10.34 1.86 14.70
C MET A 33 10.05 0.36 14.62
N LEU A 34 10.59 -0.45 15.54
CA LEU A 34 10.37 -1.90 15.57
C LEU A 34 8.90 -2.23 15.77
N ILE A 35 8.23 -1.62 16.76
CA ILE A 35 6.79 -1.84 17.03
C ILE A 35 5.93 -1.50 15.80
N TYR A 36 6.23 -0.40 15.13
CA TYR A 36 5.44 0.02 13.97
C TYR A 36 5.70 -0.88 12.74
N GLY A 37 6.93 -1.35 12.55
CA GLY A 37 7.22 -2.40 11.56
C GLY A 37 6.46 -3.68 11.85
N LEU A 38 6.44 -4.12 13.12
CA LEU A 38 5.71 -5.32 13.54
C LEU A 38 4.20 -5.23 13.31
N LYS A 39 3.58 -4.06 13.47
CA LYS A 39 2.16 -3.85 13.13
C LYS A 39 1.89 -4.13 11.65
N GLY A 40 2.76 -3.67 10.76
CA GLY A 40 2.65 -3.92 9.33
C GLY A 40 2.80 -5.41 9.00
N ILE A 41 3.82 -6.07 9.56
CA ILE A 41 4.05 -7.52 9.42
C ILE A 41 2.84 -8.31 9.92
N ALA A 42 2.32 -7.97 11.10
CA ALA A 42 1.16 -8.64 11.69
C ALA A 42 -0.09 -8.50 10.80
N ALA A 43 -0.28 -7.35 10.15
CA ALA A 43 -1.39 -7.16 9.22
C ALA A 43 -1.29 -8.13 8.01
N TYR A 44 -0.13 -8.25 7.40
CA TYR A 44 0.08 -9.20 6.30
C TYR A 44 -0.04 -10.66 6.75
N ALA A 45 0.57 -11.00 7.89
CA ALA A 45 0.46 -12.35 8.47
C ALA A 45 -0.99 -12.71 8.81
N TYR A 46 -1.80 -11.75 9.29
CA TYR A 46 -3.22 -11.95 9.52
C TYR A 46 -3.97 -12.30 8.23
N HIS A 47 -3.76 -11.56 7.15
CA HIS A 47 -4.35 -11.87 5.85
C HIS A 47 -3.92 -13.24 5.32
N CYS A 48 -2.65 -13.63 5.50
CA CYS A 48 -2.19 -14.97 5.19
C CYS A 48 -2.99 -16.04 5.94
N ARG A 49 -3.20 -15.85 7.27
CA ARG A 49 -3.97 -16.78 8.09
C ARG A 49 -5.42 -16.91 7.66
N VAL A 50 -6.05 -15.80 7.30
CA VAL A 50 -7.44 -15.78 6.80
C VAL A 50 -7.54 -16.57 5.49
N LEU A 51 -6.48 -16.56 4.66
CA LEU A 51 -6.34 -17.36 3.44
C LEU A 51 -5.80 -18.80 3.69
N GLY A 52 -5.68 -19.22 4.95
CA GLY A 52 -5.21 -20.56 5.32
C GLY A 52 -3.69 -20.78 5.26
N LYS A 53 -2.90 -19.72 5.15
CA LYS A 53 -1.43 -19.76 5.13
C LYS A 53 -0.85 -19.27 6.46
N ARG A 54 0.24 -19.90 6.90
CA ARG A 54 0.98 -19.52 8.10
C ARG A 54 2.46 -19.81 7.93
N ASP A 55 3.29 -18.97 8.52
CA ASP A 55 4.73 -19.17 8.59
C ASP A 55 5.18 -18.98 10.05
N GLU A 56 5.72 -20.04 10.65
CA GLU A 56 6.15 -20.04 12.06
C GLU A 56 7.34 -19.11 12.31
N GLN A 57 8.16 -18.84 11.31
CA GLN A 57 9.29 -17.92 11.46
C GLN A 57 8.79 -16.48 11.62
N ILE A 58 7.71 -16.11 10.92
CA ILE A 58 7.07 -14.81 11.08
C ILE A 58 6.51 -14.69 12.50
N ASP A 59 5.76 -15.68 12.97
CA ASP A 59 5.16 -15.68 14.31
C ASP A 59 6.23 -15.61 15.42
N ALA A 60 7.27 -16.45 15.33
CA ALA A 60 8.37 -16.48 16.29
C ALA A 60 9.11 -15.14 16.35
N PHE A 61 9.38 -14.53 15.19
CA PHE A 61 10.03 -13.22 15.13
C PHE A 61 9.19 -12.13 15.78
N VAL A 62 7.87 -12.11 15.54
CA VAL A 62 6.98 -11.12 16.16
C VAL A 62 7.04 -11.23 17.68
N HIS A 63 7.04 -12.43 18.25
CA HIS A 63 7.17 -12.63 19.70
C HIS A 63 8.53 -12.16 20.24
N GLU A 64 9.63 -12.53 19.60
CA GLU A 64 10.99 -12.10 19.97
C GLU A 64 11.12 -10.58 19.95
N ALA A 65 10.71 -9.97 18.84
CA ALA A 65 10.86 -8.53 18.64
C ALA A 65 9.98 -7.72 19.60
N LEU A 66 8.75 -8.15 19.87
CA LEU A 66 7.89 -7.52 20.89
C LEU A 66 8.52 -7.63 22.29
N PHE A 67 9.09 -8.79 22.64
CA PHE A 67 9.77 -8.96 23.92
C PHE A 67 10.96 -8.01 24.06
N LYS A 68 11.74 -7.81 22.98
CA LYS A 68 12.86 -6.85 22.97
C LYS A 68 12.44 -5.39 23.19
N THR A 69 11.22 -5.04 22.88
CA THR A 69 10.68 -3.67 23.10
C THR A 69 10.15 -3.43 24.53
N LEU A 70 10.17 -4.42 25.42
CA LEU A 70 9.84 -4.18 26.83
C LEU A 70 10.76 -3.12 27.42
N THR A 71 10.24 -2.36 28.40
CA THR A 71 10.79 -1.11 28.92
C THR A 71 12.30 -1.11 29.14
N ASN A 72 12.86 -2.19 29.67
CA ASN A 72 14.26 -2.27 30.12
C ASN A 72 14.94 -3.60 29.78
N VAL A 73 14.57 -4.22 28.68
CA VAL A 73 15.18 -5.48 28.21
C VAL A 73 16.48 -5.20 27.45
N ASP A 74 16.43 -4.20 26.54
CA ASP A 74 17.52 -3.93 25.61
C ASP A 74 17.76 -2.43 25.48
N PHE A 75 19.02 -2.01 25.60
CA PHE A 75 19.50 -0.64 25.42
C PHE A 75 20.61 -0.56 24.35
N SER A 76 20.81 -1.63 23.59
CA SER A 76 21.77 -1.66 22.49
C SER A 76 21.17 -1.08 21.21
N THR A 77 21.76 0.00 20.73
CA THR A 77 21.41 0.59 19.43
C THR A 77 21.65 -0.39 18.29
N GLU A 78 22.77 -1.14 18.34
CA GLU A 78 23.15 -2.11 17.33
C GLU A 78 22.14 -3.26 17.26
N ASP A 79 21.75 -3.83 18.41
CA ASP A 79 20.77 -4.93 18.45
C ASP A 79 19.41 -4.50 17.91
N HIS A 80 18.96 -3.28 18.23
CA HIS A 80 17.71 -2.75 17.69
C HIS A 80 17.77 -2.55 16.16
N TRP A 81 18.90 -2.04 15.63
CA TRP A 81 19.06 -1.95 14.19
C TRP A 81 19.07 -3.32 13.51
N ASN A 82 19.74 -4.30 14.10
CA ASN A 82 19.74 -5.69 13.62
C ASN A 82 18.30 -6.26 13.60
N LEU A 83 17.49 -5.98 14.61
CA LEU A 83 16.09 -6.39 14.65
C LEU A 83 15.24 -5.68 13.59
N ILE A 84 15.46 -4.39 13.34
CA ILE A 84 14.79 -3.63 12.28
C ILE A 84 15.13 -4.23 10.91
N MET A 85 16.39 -4.55 10.64
CA MET A 85 16.80 -5.20 9.38
C MET A 85 16.17 -6.60 9.24
N ARG A 86 16.17 -7.40 10.32
CA ARG A 86 15.47 -8.69 10.34
C ARG A 86 13.97 -8.51 10.10
N SER A 87 13.33 -7.50 10.71
CA SER A 87 11.92 -7.22 10.49
C SER A 87 11.61 -6.92 9.01
N GLY A 88 12.52 -6.25 8.31
CA GLY A 88 12.42 -6.02 6.87
C GLY A 88 12.40 -7.31 6.07
N MET A 89 13.27 -8.29 6.40
CA MET A 89 13.28 -9.60 5.75
C MET A 89 12.06 -10.45 6.10
N ILE A 90 11.60 -10.38 7.34
CA ILE A 90 10.35 -11.05 7.77
C ILE A 90 9.14 -10.44 7.05
N ASN A 91 9.11 -9.13 6.87
CA ASN A 91 8.07 -8.47 6.08
C ASN A 91 8.12 -8.89 4.60
N TYR A 92 9.32 -9.01 4.02
CA TYR A 92 9.48 -9.56 2.67
C TYR A 92 8.82 -10.94 2.57
N ARG A 93 9.11 -11.84 3.53
CA ARG A 93 8.50 -13.18 3.57
C ARG A 93 6.98 -13.13 3.79
N ALA A 94 6.48 -12.22 4.62
CA ALA A 94 5.04 -12.05 4.85
C ALA A 94 4.31 -11.59 3.57
N MET A 95 4.90 -10.64 2.83
CA MET A 95 4.34 -10.20 1.55
C MET A 95 4.40 -11.29 0.48
N GLU A 96 5.50 -12.06 0.42
CA GLU A 96 5.63 -13.23 -0.46
C GLU A 96 4.53 -14.25 -0.18
N LEU A 97 4.34 -14.64 1.08
CA LEU A 97 3.33 -15.60 1.50
C LEU A 97 1.91 -15.11 1.18
N LEU A 98 1.65 -13.82 1.38
CA LEU A 98 0.36 -13.22 1.05
C LEU A 98 0.11 -13.22 -0.46
N GLN A 99 1.12 -12.89 -1.25
CA GLN A 99 1.04 -12.95 -2.70
C GLN A 99 0.77 -14.38 -3.20
N GLU A 100 1.49 -15.37 -2.66
CA GLU A 100 1.24 -16.80 -2.95
C GLU A 100 -0.22 -17.18 -2.60
N ALA A 101 -0.69 -16.81 -1.41
CA ALA A 101 -2.05 -17.09 -0.96
C ALA A 101 -3.11 -16.45 -1.87
N ASN A 102 -2.95 -15.17 -2.23
CA ASN A 102 -3.87 -14.47 -3.11
C ASN A 102 -3.91 -15.10 -4.51
N THR A 103 -2.75 -15.41 -5.10
CA THR A 103 -2.70 -15.99 -6.46
C THR A 103 -3.19 -17.43 -6.50
N GLU A 104 -2.93 -18.23 -5.47
CA GLU A 104 -3.47 -19.58 -5.35
C GLU A 104 -5.01 -19.56 -5.23
N PHE A 105 -5.54 -18.60 -4.47
CA PHE A 105 -6.97 -18.52 -4.20
C PHE A 105 -7.77 -17.85 -5.33
N PHE A 106 -7.25 -16.72 -5.89
CA PHE A 106 -7.97 -15.87 -6.86
C PHE A 106 -7.44 -15.96 -8.30
N GLY A 107 -6.34 -16.67 -8.51
CA GLY A 107 -5.61 -16.74 -9.78
C GLY A 107 -4.61 -15.60 -9.94
N ASP A 108 -3.74 -15.69 -10.95
CA ASP A 108 -2.76 -14.65 -11.25
C ASP A 108 -3.44 -13.38 -11.78
N PRO A 109 -3.16 -12.21 -11.23
CA PRO A 109 -3.67 -10.96 -11.76
C PRO A 109 -3.19 -10.73 -13.19
N THR A 110 -4.08 -10.26 -14.04
CA THR A 110 -3.77 -9.93 -15.43
C THR A 110 -4.14 -8.47 -15.72
N PRO A 111 -3.37 -7.78 -16.58
CA PRO A 111 -3.68 -6.41 -16.97
C PRO A 111 -5.10 -6.26 -17.46
N THR A 112 -5.78 -5.26 -16.94
CA THR A 112 -7.17 -4.93 -17.30
C THR A 112 -7.41 -3.43 -17.14
N THR A 113 -8.55 -2.97 -17.65
CA THR A 113 -9.06 -1.62 -17.39
C THR A 113 -10.32 -1.68 -16.56
N VAL A 114 -10.48 -0.71 -15.67
CA VAL A 114 -11.55 -0.65 -14.68
C VAL A 114 -12.32 0.65 -14.84
N PHE A 115 -13.63 0.55 -15.00
CA PHE A 115 -14.53 1.70 -15.12
C PHE A 115 -14.62 2.46 -13.78
N THR A 116 -14.60 3.80 -13.83
CA THR A 116 -14.62 4.65 -12.61
C THR A 116 -15.93 5.38 -12.38
N GLY A 117 -16.91 5.20 -13.25
CA GLY A 117 -18.24 5.80 -13.10
C GLY A 117 -19.19 4.97 -12.24
N VAL A 118 -20.43 5.39 -12.18
CA VAL A 118 -21.54 4.71 -11.49
C VAL A 118 -22.63 4.37 -12.50
N ARG A 119 -23.07 3.11 -12.53
CA ARG A 119 -24.21 2.65 -13.31
C ARG A 119 -25.50 2.80 -12.51
N LYS A 120 -26.59 3.02 -13.17
CA LYS A 120 -27.92 2.99 -12.58
C LYS A 120 -28.19 1.63 -11.91
N GLY A 121 -28.84 1.63 -10.77
CA GLY A 121 -29.19 0.49 -9.95
C GLY A 121 -28.68 0.64 -8.51
N PRO A 122 -29.19 -0.21 -7.59
CA PRO A 122 -28.65 -0.23 -6.23
C PRO A 122 -27.19 -0.66 -6.24
N GLY A 123 -26.37 -0.09 -5.33
CA GLY A 123 -24.93 -0.37 -5.31
C GLY A 123 -24.32 -0.33 -3.92
N ILE A 124 -23.27 -1.14 -3.74
CA ILE A 124 -22.45 -1.22 -2.53
C ILE A 124 -21.01 -0.86 -2.90
N LEU A 125 -20.38 0.01 -2.10
CA LEU A 125 -18.97 0.35 -2.21
C LEU A 125 -18.17 -0.50 -1.22
N VAL A 126 -17.08 -1.15 -1.68
CA VAL A 126 -16.20 -1.97 -0.83
C VAL A 126 -14.82 -1.37 -0.79
N THR A 127 -14.30 -1.15 0.40
CA THR A 127 -12.96 -0.60 0.64
C THR A 127 -12.13 -1.48 1.56
N GLY A 128 -10.82 -1.34 1.51
CA GLY A 128 -9.87 -2.10 2.31
C GLY A 128 -8.97 -2.99 1.46
N HIS A 129 -8.56 -4.15 2.01
CA HIS A 129 -7.55 -5.00 1.39
C HIS A 129 -7.97 -6.47 1.28
N ASP A 130 -9.01 -6.90 2.00
CA ASP A 130 -9.41 -8.32 2.10
C ASP A 130 -10.25 -8.74 0.89
N TYR A 131 -9.65 -9.52 -0.01
CA TYR A 131 -10.33 -10.05 -1.19
C TYR A 131 -11.33 -11.16 -0.87
N LEU A 132 -11.20 -11.88 0.28
CA LEU A 132 -12.19 -12.86 0.70
C LEU A 132 -13.51 -12.20 1.10
N ASP A 133 -13.43 -11.04 1.78
CA ASP A 133 -14.64 -10.26 2.09
C ASP A 133 -15.31 -9.75 0.82
N LEU A 134 -14.52 -9.29 -0.15
CA LEU A 134 -15.07 -8.90 -1.45
C LEU A 134 -15.71 -10.08 -2.17
N GLU A 135 -15.05 -11.25 -2.24
CA GLU A 135 -15.61 -12.44 -2.89
C GLU A 135 -16.89 -12.90 -2.21
N ALA A 136 -16.91 -12.91 -0.86
CA ALA A 136 -18.11 -13.30 -0.10
C ALA A 136 -19.29 -12.36 -0.38
N LEU A 137 -19.03 -11.04 -0.47
CA LEU A 137 -20.07 -10.08 -0.86
C LEU A 137 -20.52 -10.32 -2.31
N LEU A 138 -19.60 -10.55 -3.25
CA LEU A 138 -19.93 -10.81 -4.65
C LEU A 138 -20.80 -12.06 -4.81
N LYS A 139 -20.51 -13.14 -4.07
CA LYS A 139 -21.34 -14.35 -4.05
C LYS A 139 -22.75 -14.07 -3.53
N GLN A 140 -22.88 -13.29 -2.45
CA GLN A 140 -24.16 -13.01 -1.82
C GLN A 140 -24.99 -11.96 -2.59
N THR A 141 -24.35 -11.14 -3.41
CA THR A 141 -25.03 -10.16 -4.27
C THR A 141 -25.35 -10.68 -5.67
N GLU A 142 -24.84 -11.87 -6.05
CA GLU A 142 -25.11 -12.45 -7.37
C GLU A 142 -26.59 -12.68 -7.60
N GLY A 143 -27.12 -12.22 -8.73
CA GLY A 143 -28.54 -12.33 -9.07
C GLY A 143 -29.50 -11.41 -8.29
N THR A 144 -29.00 -10.60 -7.36
CA THR A 144 -29.84 -9.70 -6.54
C THR A 144 -30.17 -8.36 -7.21
N GLY A 145 -29.49 -8.03 -8.31
CA GLY A 145 -29.59 -6.73 -8.97
C GLY A 145 -28.74 -5.62 -8.32
N VAL A 146 -28.00 -5.94 -7.26
CA VAL A 146 -27.10 -4.97 -6.58
C VAL A 146 -25.74 -4.96 -7.26
N ASN A 147 -25.28 -3.77 -7.66
CA ASN A 147 -23.95 -3.53 -8.20
C ASN A 147 -22.92 -3.41 -7.07
N VAL A 148 -21.70 -3.89 -7.32
CA VAL A 148 -20.58 -3.75 -6.38
C VAL A 148 -19.48 -2.91 -7.02
N TYR A 149 -18.96 -1.97 -6.25
CA TYR A 149 -17.87 -1.07 -6.62
C TYR A 149 -16.73 -1.20 -5.63
N THR A 150 -15.50 -1.16 -6.10
CA THR A 150 -14.32 -1.08 -5.25
C THR A 150 -13.92 0.37 -4.97
N HIS A 151 -13.15 0.56 -3.89
CA HIS A 151 -12.57 1.85 -3.53
C HIS A 151 -11.17 1.66 -2.95
N GLY A 152 -10.27 2.61 -3.20
CA GLY A 152 -8.93 2.61 -2.61
C GLY A 152 -8.12 1.36 -2.97
N GLU A 153 -7.58 0.70 -1.95
CA GLU A 153 -6.74 -0.50 -2.12
C GLU A 153 -7.48 -1.75 -2.64
N MET A 154 -8.80 -1.66 -2.81
CA MET A 154 -9.56 -2.76 -3.41
C MET A 154 -9.54 -2.74 -4.95
N LEU A 155 -9.08 -1.66 -5.61
CA LEU A 155 -8.98 -1.55 -7.08
C LEU A 155 -8.27 -2.76 -7.73
N PRO A 156 -7.12 -3.26 -7.22
CA PRO A 156 -6.41 -4.37 -7.85
C PRO A 156 -7.19 -5.68 -7.92
N ALA A 157 -8.28 -5.83 -7.15
CA ALA A 157 -9.18 -6.98 -7.21
C ALA A 157 -9.69 -7.26 -8.62
N HIS A 158 -9.88 -6.20 -9.43
CA HIS A 158 -10.31 -6.33 -10.82
C HIS A 158 -9.29 -7.03 -11.73
N GLY A 159 -8.03 -7.12 -11.34
CA GLY A 159 -7.00 -7.89 -12.03
C GLY A 159 -7.12 -9.40 -11.83
N TYR A 160 -7.73 -9.85 -10.73
CA TYR A 160 -7.81 -11.26 -10.37
C TYR A 160 -8.93 -11.99 -11.13
N PRO A 161 -8.64 -13.08 -11.87
CA PRO A 161 -9.62 -13.78 -12.72
C PRO A 161 -10.86 -14.23 -11.96
N LYS A 162 -10.70 -14.78 -10.74
CA LYS A 162 -11.80 -15.30 -9.94
C LYS A 162 -12.73 -14.20 -9.42
N LEU A 163 -12.25 -12.99 -9.21
CA LEU A 163 -13.07 -11.85 -8.81
C LEU A 163 -13.72 -11.18 -10.03
N ARG A 164 -12.97 -11.02 -11.11
CA ARG A 164 -13.45 -10.39 -12.34
C ARG A 164 -14.57 -11.13 -13.06
N GLN A 165 -14.76 -12.43 -12.76
CA GLN A 165 -15.87 -13.20 -13.35
C GLN A 165 -17.26 -12.68 -12.96
N TYR A 166 -17.41 -12.02 -11.81
CA TYR A 166 -18.68 -11.48 -11.33
C TYR A 166 -19.06 -10.23 -12.13
N LYS A 167 -20.11 -10.33 -12.95
CA LYS A 167 -20.54 -9.26 -13.87
C LYS A 167 -21.05 -8.00 -13.17
N HIS A 168 -21.51 -8.13 -11.94
CA HIS A 168 -21.98 -7.04 -11.10
C HIS A 168 -20.86 -6.38 -10.27
N LEU A 169 -19.62 -6.84 -10.37
CA LEU A 169 -18.41 -6.08 -9.99
C LEU A 169 -18.15 -5.04 -11.09
N VAL A 170 -18.77 -3.87 -10.96
CA VAL A 170 -18.92 -2.91 -12.06
C VAL A 170 -17.67 -2.10 -12.32
N GLY A 171 -16.98 -1.68 -11.26
CA GLY A 171 -15.84 -0.78 -11.39
C GLY A 171 -15.29 -0.31 -10.06
N ASN A 172 -14.44 0.71 -10.13
CA ASN A 172 -13.86 1.38 -8.96
C ASN A 172 -14.42 2.80 -8.84
N TYR A 173 -14.97 3.16 -7.70
CA TYR A 173 -15.49 4.50 -7.45
C TYR A 173 -14.57 5.27 -6.52
N GLY A 174 -14.25 6.50 -6.91
CA GLY A 174 -13.43 7.38 -6.11
C GLY A 174 -11.93 7.03 -6.15
N GLY A 175 -11.22 7.57 -5.21
CA GLY A 175 -9.76 7.51 -5.12
C GLY A 175 -9.25 6.80 -3.89
N ALA A 176 -8.34 7.48 -3.17
CA ALA A 176 -7.68 6.94 -2.01
C ALA A 176 -8.36 7.36 -0.69
N TRP A 177 -7.85 6.82 0.41
CA TRP A 177 -8.37 6.98 1.77
C TRP A 177 -8.61 8.45 2.19
N GLN A 178 -7.79 9.40 1.71
CA GLN A 178 -7.90 10.81 2.08
C GLN A 178 -9.17 11.49 1.55
N LYS A 179 -9.83 10.93 0.55
CA LYS A 179 -11.04 11.48 -0.05
C LYS A 179 -12.34 10.84 0.46
N GLN A 180 -12.28 9.81 1.30
CA GLN A 180 -13.47 9.04 1.68
C GLN A 180 -14.58 9.90 2.30
N LYS A 181 -14.27 10.98 3.03
CA LYS A 181 -15.30 11.83 3.65
C LYS A 181 -16.23 12.51 2.63
N THR A 182 -15.73 12.81 1.45
CA THR A 182 -16.51 13.38 0.33
C THR A 182 -17.05 12.30 -0.60
N GLU A 183 -16.19 11.41 -1.06
CA GLU A 183 -16.53 10.39 -2.05
C GLU A 183 -17.59 9.39 -1.54
N TRP A 184 -17.51 8.95 -0.26
CA TRP A 184 -18.50 8.02 0.29
C TRP A 184 -19.85 8.70 0.56
N ALA A 185 -19.84 10.00 0.92
CA ALA A 185 -21.07 10.76 1.02
C ALA A 185 -21.76 10.89 -0.35
N GLU A 186 -20.97 11.19 -1.38
CA GLU A 186 -21.45 11.39 -2.75
C GLU A 186 -21.85 10.08 -3.45
N PHE A 187 -21.26 8.95 -3.10
CA PHE A 187 -21.63 7.65 -3.67
C PHE A 187 -23.11 7.32 -3.43
N GLY A 188 -23.63 7.69 -2.26
CA GLY A 188 -25.03 7.57 -1.92
C GLY A 188 -25.49 6.17 -1.50
N GLY A 189 -24.78 5.12 -1.83
CA GLY A 189 -25.05 3.74 -1.41
C GLY A 189 -24.34 3.35 -0.12
N PRO A 190 -24.60 2.14 0.41
CA PRO A 190 -23.86 1.60 1.55
C PRO A 190 -22.38 1.36 1.23
N VAL A 191 -21.54 1.46 2.26
CA VAL A 191 -20.10 1.24 2.19
C VAL A 191 -19.71 0.11 3.13
N LEU A 192 -18.95 -0.87 2.65
CA LEU A 192 -18.36 -1.96 3.43
C LEU A 192 -16.86 -1.72 3.59
N ALA A 193 -16.41 -1.50 4.82
CA ALA A 193 -15.01 -1.40 5.18
C ALA A 193 -14.49 -2.73 5.72
N THR A 194 -13.51 -3.32 5.03
CA THR A 194 -13.00 -4.66 5.34
C THR A 194 -11.73 -4.64 6.18
N THR A 195 -10.92 -3.58 6.06
CA THR A 195 -9.64 -3.42 6.76
C THR A 195 -9.32 -1.97 7.04
N ASN A 196 -8.07 -1.67 7.37
CA ASN A 196 -7.54 -0.33 7.63
C ASN A 196 -7.69 0.65 6.44
N CYS A 197 -7.24 1.86 6.66
CA CYS A 197 -7.45 3.06 5.84
C CYS A 197 -8.89 3.57 5.91
N VAL A 198 -9.53 3.42 7.07
CA VAL A 198 -10.85 3.99 7.37
C VAL A 198 -10.69 5.15 8.33
N LEU A 199 -11.27 6.30 7.97
CA LEU A 199 -11.33 7.47 8.84
C LEU A 199 -12.60 7.44 9.68
N ASN A 200 -12.58 8.11 10.83
CA ASN A 200 -13.79 8.28 11.63
C ASN A 200 -14.88 8.98 10.79
N PRO A 201 -16.06 8.35 10.60
CA PRO A 201 -17.05 8.81 9.64
C PRO A 201 -17.80 10.05 10.12
N PRO A 202 -18.04 11.04 9.24
CA PRO A 202 -19.01 12.09 9.51
C PRO A 202 -20.44 11.56 9.39
N GLU A 203 -21.41 12.30 9.94
CA GLU A 203 -22.84 11.94 9.91
C GLU A 203 -23.40 11.78 8.48
N SER A 204 -22.77 12.39 7.46
CA SER A 204 -23.23 12.35 6.06
C SER A 204 -23.31 10.96 5.43
N TYR A 205 -22.58 9.96 5.98
CA TYR A 205 -22.65 8.58 5.50
C TYR A 205 -22.52 7.51 6.61
N LYS A 206 -22.42 7.91 7.86
CA LYS A 206 -22.20 7.00 8.99
C LYS A 206 -23.29 5.93 9.12
N ASP A 207 -24.54 6.29 8.84
CA ASP A 207 -25.71 5.40 8.84
C ASP A 207 -25.66 4.34 7.73
N ARG A 208 -24.85 4.57 6.69
CA ARG A 208 -24.65 3.69 5.54
C ARG A 208 -23.30 2.98 5.56
N LEU A 209 -22.45 3.23 6.57
CA LEU A 209 -21.18 2.56 6.75
C LEU A 209 -21.37 1.25 7.52
N TYR A 210 -20.71 0.21 7.04
CA TYR A 210 -20.63 -1.09 7.66
C TYR A 210 -19.16 -1.50 7.78
N THR A 211 -18.84 -2.25 8.82
CA THR A 211 -17.52 -2.86 9.00
C THR A 211 -17.64 -4.38 9.03
N THR A 212 -16.58 -5.06 8.66
CA THR A 212 -16.47 -6.52 8.74
C THR A 212 -15.05 -6.95 9.13
N GLY A 213 -14.87 -8.21 9.48
CA GLY A 213 -13.58 -8.78 9.80
C GLY A 213 -12.90 -8.08 10.98
N ILE A 214 -11.69 -7.58 10.77
CA ILE A 214 -10.89 -6.95 11.84
C ILE A 214 -11.21 -5.45 12.03
N THR A 215 -11.99 -4.85 11.15
CA THR A 215 -12.33 -3.44 11.21
C THR A 215 -13.54 -3.20 12.11
N ALA A 216 -13.41 -2.28 13.06
CA ALA A 216 -14.50 -1.86 13.92
C ALA A 216 -14.46 -0.34 14.15
N LEU A 217 -15.63 0.27 14.23
CA LEU A 217 -15.82 1.70 14.50
C LEU A 217 -16.99 1.89 15.46
N ASP A 218 -16.88 2.87 16.35
CA ASP A 218 -17.93 3.20 17.30
C ASP A 218 -19.24 3.64 16.60
N ASN A 219 -20.34 3.01 17.00
CA ASN A 219 -21.67 3.28 16.44
C ASN A 219 -21.79 3.04 14.92
N VAL A 220 -20.96 2.15 14.36
CA VAL A 220 -21.05 1.63 13.00
C VAL A 220 -21.42 0.15 13.08
N LYS A 221 -22.35 -0.30 12.25
CA LYS A 221 -22.79 -1.69 12.25
C LYS A 221 -21.68 -2.60 11.76
N HIS A 222 -21.29 -3.55 12.61
CA HIS A 222 -20.40 -4.65 12.22
C HIS A 222 -21.22 -5.83 11.71
N ILE A 223 -20.77 -6.44 10.60
CA ILE A 223 -21.42 -7.59 9.97
C ILE A 223 -20.37 -8.66 9.67
N GLU A 224 -20.77 -9.91 9.78
CA GLU A 224 -19.86 -11.03 9.55
C GLU A 224 -19.81 -11.41 8.06
N ARG A 225 -18.71 -12.01 7.64
CA ARG A 225 -18.46 -12.40 6.23
C ARG A 225 -19.49 -13.40 5.69
N ASP A 226 -20.04 -14.23 6.52
CA ASP A 226 -21.02 -15.25 6.15
C ASP A 226 -22.42 -14.70 5.92
N ASP A 227 -22.72 -13.48 6.43
CA ASP A 227 -24.05 -12.85 6.28
C ASP A 227 -23.96 -11.35 5.98
N TYR A 228 -23.96 -11.00 4.71
CA TYR A 228 -24.07 -9.62 4.22
C TYR A 228 -25.50 -9.19 3.88
N SER A 229 -26.53 -9.96 4.27
CA SER A 229 -27.93 -9.64 3.97
C SER A 229 -28.34 -8.24 4.35
N SER A 230 -27.89 -7.74 5.52
CA SER A 230 -28.29 -6.44 6.02
C SER A 230 -27.76 -5.25 5.17
N ILE A 231 -26.57 -5.33 4.61
CA ILE A 231 -26.04 -4.27 3.72
C ILE A 231 -26.68 -4.39 2.32
N ILE A 232 -26.96 -5.61 1.86
CA ILE A 232 -27.65 -5.88 0.59
C ILE A 232 -29.06 -5.30 0.62
N GLU A 233 -29.84 -5.60 1.66
CA GLU A 233 -31.18 -5.03 1.83
C GLU A 233 -31.15 -3.51 2.02
N HIS A 234 -30.10 -2.98 2.64
CA HIS A 234 -29.92 -1.52 2.73
C HIS A 234 -29.71 -0.90 1.35
N ALA A 235 -28.86 -1.49 0.50
CA ALA A 235 -28.65 -1.03 -0.87
C ALA A 235 -29.96 -1.06 -1.68
N LYS A 236 -30.74 -2.14 -1.60
CA LYS A 236 -32.03 -2.25 -2.26
C LYS A 236 -33.05 -1.20 -1.77
N ARG A 237 -33.07 -0.92 -0.47
CA ARG A 237 -33.98 0.09 0.11
C ARG A 237 -33.60 1.52 -0.32
N ILE A 238 -32.32 1.83 -0.50
CA ILE A 238 -31.88 3.09 -1.07
C ILE A 238 -32.30 3.19 -2.54
N GLY A 239 -32.23 2.07 -3.27
CA GLY A 239 -32.62 2.00 -4.67
C GLY A 239 -31.51 2.43 -5.62
N ASP A 240 -31.90 2.99 -6.76
CA ASP A 240 -31.00 3.37 -7.83
C ASP A 240 -30.02 4.49 -7.41
N LEU A 241 -28.73 4.22 -7.57
CA LEU A 241 -27.71 5.24 -7.45
C LEU A 241 -27.78 6.23 -8.62
N THR A 242 -27.32 7.45 -8.39
CA THR A 242 -27.17 8.46 -9.44
C THR A 242 -26.08 8.01 -10.43
N GLU A 243 -26.48 7.83 -11.69
CA GLU A 243 -25.54 7.47 -12.75
C GLU A 243 -24.48 8.55 -12.93
N ARG A 244 -23.21 8.14 -13.07
CA ARG A 244 -22.07 9.02 -13.29
C ARG A 244 -21.22 8.50 -14.41
N GLN A 245 -20.82 9.38 -15.31
CA GLN A 245 -19.81 9.08 -16.31
C GLN A 245 -18.48 8.83 -15.64
N GLY A 246 -17.65 7.97 -16.24
CA GLY A 246 -16.32 7.63 -15.76
C GLY A 246 -15.37 7.36 -16.91
N ILE A 247 -14.11 7.19 -16.56
CA ILE A 247 -13.05 6.75 -17.48
C ILE A 247 -12.66 5.31 -17.15
N ASN A 248 -11.83 4.71 -17.99
CA ASN A 248 -11.21 3.43 -17.70
C ASN A 248 -9.78 3.65 -17.23
N ILE A 249 -9.43 3.11 -16.05
CA ILE A 249 -8.08 3.16 -15.48
C ILE A 249 -7.44 1.78 -15.52
N PRO A 250 -6.14 1.66 -15.80
CA PRO A 250 -5.45 0.37 -15.85
C PRO A 250 -5.09 -0.14 -14.45
N THR A 251 -5.08 -1.48 -14.31
CA THR A 251 -4.57 -2.21 -13.13
C THR A 251 -4.14 -3.63 -13.52
N GLY A 252 -3.58 -4.40 -12.56
CA GLY A 252 -3.29 -5.83 -12.76
C GLY A 252 -1.91 -6.12 -13.33
N PHE A 253 -0.99 -5.16 -13.33
CA PHE A 253 0.39 -5.35 -13.78
C PHE A 253 1.27 -6.00 -12.70
N HIS A 254 0.81 -7.12 -12.16
CA HIS A 254 1.56 -7.96 -11.23
C HIS A 254 2.90 -8.42 -11.83
N HIS A 255 3.89 -8.80 -11.00
CA HIS A 255 5.22 -9.16 -11.52
C HIS A 255 5.18 -10.24 -12.61
N ARG A 256 4.33 -11.26 -12.50
CA ARG A 256 4.23 -12.29 -13.54
C ARG A 256 3.77 -11.72 -14.88
N ALA A 257 2.83 -10.78 -14.86
CA ALA A 257 2.38 -10.09 -16.07
C ALA A 257 3.49 -9.21 -16.65
N VAL A 258 4.19 -8.44 -15.81
CA VAL A 258 5.32 -7.58 -16.27
C VAL A 258 6.47 -8.44 -16.78
N LEU A 259 6.82 -9.52 -16.09
CA LEU A 259 7.91 -10.43 -16.48
C LEU A 259 7.59 -11.23 -17.75
N SER A 260 6.33 -11.40 -18.11
CA SER A 260 5.99 -11.96 -19.43
C SER A 260 6.43 -11.05 -20.59
N LEU A 261 6.60 -9.75 -20.32
CA LEU A 261 7.13 -8.75 -21.26
C LEU A 261 8.66 -8.55 -21.09
N ALA A 262 9.33 -9.33 -20.23
CA ALA A 262 10.74 -9.12 -19.92
C ALA A 262 11.65 -9.10 -21.18
N PRO A 263 11.50 -9.98 -22.18
CA PRO A 263 12.32 -9.91 -23.39
C PRO A 263 12.20 -8.57 -24.11
N GLN A 264 10.97 -8.05 -24.24
CA GLN A 264 10.70 -6.75 -24.89
C GLN A 264 11.24 -5.57 -24.03
N ILE A 265 11.08 -5.64 -22.71
CA ILE A 265 11.60 -4.62 -21.79
C ILE A 265 13.13 -4.59 -21.82
N ILE A 266 13.79 -5.75 -21.77
CA ILE A 266 15.25 -5.86 -21.85
C ILE A 266 15.78 -5.31 -23.16
N ASP A 267 15.14 -5.65 -24.30
CA ASP A 267 15.51 -5.11 -25.61
C ASP A 267 15.32 -3.59 -25.66
N ALA A 268 14.20 -3.10 -25.16
CA ALA A 268 13.91 -1.66 -25.12
C ALA A 268 14.92 -0.88 -24.26
N VAL A 269 15.39 -1.44 -23.16
CA VAL A 269 16.46 -0.83 -22.35
C VAL A 269 17.80 -0.88 -23.08
N LYS A 270 18.19 -2.02 -23.68
CA LYS A 270 19.44 -2.17 -24.41
C LYS A 270 19.53 -1.27 -25.65
N THR A 271 18.39 -1.02 -26.30
CA THR A 271 18.29 -0.14 -27.48
C THR A 271 18.05 1.33 -27.13
N GLY A 272 18.02 1.67 -25.83
CA GLY A 272 17.82 3.04 -25.36
C GLY A 272 16.41 3.59 -25.52
N LYS A 273 15.42 2.74 -25.83
CA LYS A 273 13.99 3.13 -25.92
C LYS A 273 13.39 3.31 -24.53
N ILE A 274 13.86 2.55 -23.52
CA ILE A 274 13.56 2.77 -22.12
C ILE A 274 14.85 3.24 -21.45
N ARG A 275 14.84 4.47 -20.96
CA ARG A 275 15.98 5.08 -20.28
C ARG A 275 15.96 4.85 -18.78
N HIS A 276 14.76 4.89 -18.17
CA HIS A 276 14.64 4.83 -16.70
C HIS A 276 13.27 4.27 -16.27
N PHE A 277 13.26 3.72 -15.05
CA PHE A 277 12.05 3.28 -14.37
C PHE A 277 11.83 4.14 -13.11
N PHE A 278 10.61 4.56 -12.87
CA PHE A 278 10.21 5.25 -11.65
C PHE A 278 9.19 4.42 -10.89
N LEU A 279 9.52 3.99 -9.67
CA LEU A 279 8.54 3.44 -8.76
C LEU A 279 8.00 4.58 -7.89
N ILE A 280 6.79 5.02 -8.20
CA ILE A 280 6.08 6.11 -7.51
C ILE A 280 4.90 5.49 -6.76
N GLY A 281 4.97 5.40 -5.43
CA GLY A 281 3.95 4.66 -4.68
C GLY A 281 3.75 5.13 -3.25
N GLY A 282 3.10 4.28 -2.47
CA GLY A 282 2.82 4.53 -1.06
C GLY A 282 1.42 5.07 -0.80
N CYS A 283 1.22 5.75 0.32
CA CYS A 283 -0.11 6.09 0.82
C CYS A 283 -0.55 7.51 0.47
N ASP A 284 0.40 8.42 0.31
CA ASP A 284 0.23 9.88 0.18
C ASP A 284 -0.59 10.49 1.34
N GLY A 285 -0.90 11.76 1.28
CA GLY A 285 -1.54 12.49 2.37
C GLY A 285 -2.70 13.37 1.93
N ALA A 286 -3.50 13.77 2.93
CA ALA A 286 -4.70 14.59 2.73
C ALA A 286 -4.45 16.11 2.79
N THR A 287 -3.24 16.53 3.18
CA THR A 287 -2.95 17.97 3.35
C THR A 287 -3.13 18.71 2.03
N PRO A 288 -3.86 19.84 1.99
CA PRO A 288 -3.98 20.66 0.80
C PRO A 288 -2.63 21.11 0.23
N GLY A 289 -2.53 21.20 -1.10
CA GLY A 289 -1.31 21.60 -1.81
C GLY A 289 -0.28 20.48 -1.97
N ARG A 290 -0.57 19.26 -1.55
CA ARG A 290 0.28 18.09 -1.80
C ARG A 290 0.07 17.57 -3.21
N ASP A 291 0.92 17.97 -4.13
CA ASP A 291 0.85 17.60 -5.54
C ASP A 291 2.19 17.08 -6.11
N TYR A 292 3.21 16.92 -5.26
CA TYR A 292 4.54 16.45 -5.67
C TYR A 292 4.47 15.18 -6.51
N PHE A 293 3.74 14.15 -6.06
CA PHE A 293 3.66 12.87 -6.77
C PHE A 293 2.91 12.99 -8.09
N THR A 294 1.91 13.86 -8.18
CA THR A 294 1.20 14.19 -9.43
C THR A 294 2.16 14.85 -10.41
N GLN A 295 2.83 15.93 -9.97
CA GLN A 295 3.77 16.66 -10.81
C GLN A 295 4.95 15.78 -11.25
N LEU A 296 5.49 14.96 -10.35
CA LEU A 296 6.56 14.03 -10.69
C LEU A 296 6.13 13.08 -11.80
N ALA A 297 4.98 12.41 -11.65
CA ALA A 297 4.47 11.46 -12.65
C ALA A 297 4.22 12.14 -14.00
N GLU A 298 3.65 13.35 -14.02
CA GLU A 298 3.38 14.12 -15.24
C GLU A 298 4.67 14.57 -15.95
N LYS A 299 5.74 14.87 -15.18
CA LYS A 299 7.04 15.32 -15.71
C LYS A 299 7.98 14.18 -16.09
N VAL A 300 7.68 12.93 -15.70
CA VAL A 300 8.48 11.75 -16.11
C VAL A 300 8.58 11.70 -17.64
N PRO A 301 9.81 11.68 -18.22
CA PRO A 301 10.01 11.68 -19.66
C PRO A 301 9.31 10.52 -20.40
N LYS A 302 9.00 10.73 -21.69
CA LYS A 302 8.25 9.75 -22.50
C LYS A 302 8.99 8.45 -22.76
N ASP A 303 10.29 8.43 -22.59
CA ASP A 303 11.19 7.27 -22.68
C ASP A 303 11.38 6.56 -21.33
N CYS A 304 10.54 6.86 -20.34
CA CYS A 304 10.58 6.26 -19.00
C CYS A 304 9.28 5.57 -18.66
N VAL A 305 9.38 4.52 -17.82
CA VAL A 305 8.25 3.73 -17.33
C VAL A 305 7.94 4.10 -15.88
N ILE A 306 6.67 4.24 -15.56
CA ILE A 306 6.16 4.48 -14.21
C ILE A 306 5.54 3.19 -13.68
N LEU A 307 6.12 2.65 -12.63
CA LEU A 307 5.51 1.60 -11.81
C LEU A 307 4.85 2.27 -10.61
N THR A 308 3.67 1.81 -10.25
CA THR A 308 2.97 2.34 -9.09
C THR A 308 2.28 1.24 -8.30
N LEU A 309 2.01 1.50 -7.04
CA LEU A 309 1.27 0.61 -6.15
C LEU A 309 0.64 1.41 -5.00
N ALA A 310 -0.29 0.78 -4.27
CA ALA A 310 -0.95 1.35 -3.12
C ALA A 310 -1.80 2.60 -3.46
N CYS A 311 -2.18 3.37 -2.45
CA CYS A 311 -3.04 4.55 -2.62
C CYS A 311 -2.40 5.71 -3.39
N GLY A 312 -1.06 5.77 -3.45
CA GLY A 312 -0.33 6.83 -4.16
C GLY A 312 -0.68 6.93 -5.65
N LYS A 313 -1.04 5.81 -6.27
CA LYS A 313 -1.49 5.76 -7.67
C LYS A 313 -2.62 6.75 -8.01
N TYR A 314 -3.52 7.01 -7.06
CA TYR A 314 -4.68 7.86 -7.27
C TYR A 314 -4.37 9.35 -7.46
N ARG A 315 -3.09 9.72 -7.38
CA ARG A 315 -2.64 11.07 -7.75
C ARG A 315 -2.49 11.26 -9.25
N PHE A 316 -2.41 10.15 -10.02
CA PHE A 316 -2.12 10.24 -11.45
C PHE A 316 -2.65 9.05 -12.29
N ASN A 317 -3.34 8.05 -11.72
CA ASN A 317 -3.83 6.89 -12.48
C ASN A 317 -4.99 7.23 -13.44
N ASP A 318 -5.52 8.43 -13.35
CA ASP A 318 -6.51 9.00 -14.28
C ASP A 318 -5.87 9.73 -15.49
N ARG A 319 -4.53 9.72 -15.59
CA ARG A 319 -3.77 10.32 -16.68
C ARG A 319 -3.46 9.31 -17.79
N GLU A 320 -3.39 9.79 -19.01
CA GLU A 320 -2.97 8.99 -20.16
C GLU A 320 -1.45 9.10 -20.36
N PHE A 321 -0.73 8.05 -20.01
CA PHE A 321 0.73 8.00 -20.17
C PHE A 321 1.16 7.42 -21.51
N GLY A 322 0.29 6.68 -22.21
CA GLY A 322 0.59 6.03 -23.48
C GLY A 322 1.56 4.84 -23.35
N THR A 323 2.30 4.58 -24.42
CA THR A 323 3.26 3.49 -24.52
C THR A 323 4.66 4.03 -24.83
N ILE A 324 5.69 3.23 -24.55
CA ILE A 324 7.05 3.47 -25.03
C ILE A 324 7.06 3.37 -26.54
N GLU A 325 7.61 4.39 -27.20
CA GLU A 325 7.57 4.54 -28.65
C GLU A 325 8.16 3.33 -29.38
N GLY A 326 7.39 2.80 -30.33
CA GLY A 326 7.79 1.66 -31.15
C GLY A 326 7.94 0.32 -30.43
N THR A 327 7.38 0.17 -29.21
CA THR A 327 7.48 -1.09 -28.44
C THR A 327 6.13 -1.68 -28.04
N GLY A 328 5.09 -0.86 -27.94
CA GLY A 328 3.79 -1.27 -27.37
C GLY A 328 3.80 -1.47 -25.84
N ILE A 329 4.93 -1.28 -25.15
CA ILE A 329 5.04 -1.40 -23.68
C ILE A 329 4.32 -0.21 -23.04
N PRO A 330 3.32 -0.43 -22.16
CA PRO A 330 2.67 0.66 -21.44
C PRO A 330 3.68 1.42 -20.57
N ARG A 331 3.57 2.75 -20.54
CA ARG A 331 4.41 3.58 -19.66
C ARG A 331 3.93 3.63 -18.22
N PHE A 332 2.69 3.25 -17.97
CA PHE A 332 2.10 3.22 -16.61
C PHE A 332 1.69 1.79 -16.25
N LEU A 333 2.22 1.29 -15.16
CA LEU A 333 2.02 -0.07 -14.68
C LEU A 333 1.56 -0.03 -13.21
N ASP A 334 0.25 -0.20 -12.97
CA ASP A 334 -0.28 -0.40 -11.62
C ASP A 334 -0.05 -1.84 -11.17
N ILE A 335 0.89 -2.03 -10.26
CA ILE A 335 1.34 -3.33 -9.76
C ILE A 335 0.32 -3.95 -8.80
N GLY A 336 -0.38 -3.13 -8.00
CA GLY A 336 -1.37 -3.64 -7.06
C GLY A 336 -1.52 -2.89 -5.75
N GLN A 337 -1.83 -3.62 -4.69
CA GLN A 337 -1.95 -3.13 -3.31
C GLN A 337 -0.57 -2.83 -2.70
N CYS A 338 -0.55 -2.33 -1.46
CA CYS A 338 0.71 -2.07 -0.74
C CYS A 338 1.55 -3.35 -0.53
N ASN A 339 0.96 -4.51 -0.26
CA ASN A 339 1.68 -5.80 -0.19
C ASN A 339 2.29 -6.23 -1.52
N ASP A 340 1.79 -5.74 -2.65
CA ASP A 340 2.38 -5.98 -3.98
C ASP A 340 3.70 -5.22 -4.20
N ALA A 341 4.23 -4.55 -3.16
CA ALA A 341 5.63 -4.18 -3.09
C ALA A 341 6.54 -5.40 -3.30
N TYR A 342 6.11 -6.61 -2.91
CA TYR A 342 6.79 -7.84 -3.29
C TYR A 342 6.91 -7.99 -4.81
N SER A 343 5.85 -7.71 -5.58
CA SER A 343 5.89 -7.72 -7.04
C SER A 343 6.88 -6.71 -7.62
N ALA A 344 6.94 -5.50 -7.06
CA ALA A 344 7.93 -4.50 -7.48
C ALA A 344 9.36 -4.98 -7.26
N LEU A 345 9.62 -5.63 -6.12
CA LEU A 345 10.92 -6.23 -5.80
C LEU A 345 11.26 -7.38 -6.76
N GLN A 346 10.30 -8.25 -7.10
CA GLN A 346 10.52 -9.32 -8.07
C GLN A 346 10.86 -8.80 -9.46
N ILE A 347 10.22 -7.72 -9.91
CA ILE A 347 10.55 -7.06 -11.18
C ILE A 347 11.99 -6.51 -11.13
N ALA A 348 12.35 -5.79 -10.07
CA ALA A 348 13.70 -5.23 -9.90
C ALA A 348 14.77 -6.34 -9.86
N ILE A 349 14.54 -7.43 -9.10
CA ILE A 349 15.46 -8.58 -9.01
C ILE A 349 15.62 -9.25 -10.38
N ALA A 350 14.55 -9.44 -11.12
CA ALA A 350 14.61 -10.05 -12.44
C ALA A 350 15.38 -9.18 -13.45
N LEU A 351 15.17 -7.87 -13.44
CA LEU A 351 15.93 -6.93 -14.28
C LEU A 351 17.42 -6.89 -13.88
N SER A 352 17.72 -6.86 -12.56
CA SER A 352 19.08 -6.92 -12.04
C SER A 352 19.82 -8.16 -12.57
N LYS A 353 19.20 -9.34 -12.49
CA LYS A 353 19.74 -10.58 -13.05
C LYS A 353 19.93 -10.51 -14.57
N ALA A 354 18.95 -9.99 -15.29
CA ALA A 354 18.97 -9.92 -16.76
C ALA A 354 20.07 -8.99 -17.29
N PHE A 355 20.38 -7.92 -16.57
CA PHE A 355 21.46 -6.97 -16.91
C PHE A 355 22.79 -7.32 -16.24
N ASN A 356 22.82 -8.31 -15.33
CA ASN A 356 23.99 -8.71 -14.54
C ASN A 356 24.59 -7.54 -13.76
N VAL A 357 23.73 -6.78 -13.09
CA VAL A 357 24.08 -5.62 -12.24
C VAL A 357 23.39 -5.74 -10.88
N GLY A 358 23.85 -5.00 -9.88
CA GLY A 358 23.14 -4.87 -8.59
C GLY A 358 21.84 -4.11 -8.72
N VAL A 359 20.90 -4.30 -7.79
CA VAL A 359 19.61 -3.57 -7.79
C VAL A 359 19.82 -2.06 -7.75
N ASN A 360 20.84 -1.57 -7.03
CA ASN A 360 21.19 -0.16 -6.94
C ASN A 360 21.86 0.41 -8.19
N GLU A 361 22.24 -0.44 -9.14
CA GLU A 361 22.84 -0.05 -10.41
C GLU A 361 21.81 -0.05 -11.55
N LEU A 362 20.58 -0.51 -11.29
CA LEU A 362 19.48 -0.40 -12.24
C LEU A 362 19.12 1.07 -12.49
N PRO A 363 18.67 1.41 -13.71
CA PRO A 363 18.08 2.72 -13.98
C PRO A 363 16.68 2.82 -13.34
N LEU A 364 16.63 2.75 -12.01
CA LEU A 364 15.42 2.70 -11.21
C LEU A 364 15.51 3.71 -10.08
N SER A 365 14.52 4.60 -9.99
CA SER A 365 14.33 5.51 -8.86
C SER A 365 13.07 5.15 -8.09
N ILE A 366 13.17 5.15 -6.77
CA ILE A 366 12.06 4.86 -5.87
C ILE A 366 11.70 6.13 -5.11
N VAL A 367 10.43 6.53 -5.23
CA VAL A 367 9.85 7.68 -4.53
C VAL A 367 8.54 7.23 -3.90
N PHE A 368 8.44 7.32 -2.58
CA PHE A 368 7.25 6.87 -1.90
C PHE A 368 6.79 7.78 -0.76
N SER A 369 5.49 7.70 -0.50
CA SER A 369 4.83 8.31 0.65
C SER A 369 4.40 7.25 1.67
N TRP A 370 4.11 7.68 2.88
CA TRP A 370 3.65 6.80 3.94
C TRP A 370 2.46 7.43 4.69
N PHE A 371 1.62 6.58 5.26
CA PHE A 371 0.52 7.00 6.12
C PHE A 371 0.40 6.06 7.34
N GLU A 372 0.54 4.76 7.14
CA GLU A 372 0.34 3.77 8.19
C GLU A 372 1.46 2.71 8.20
N GLN A 373 1.36 1.77 9.12
CA GLN A 373 2.46 0.91 9.53
C GLN A 373 2.86 -0.14 8.47
N LYS A 374 2.00 -0.51 7.52
CA LYS A 374 2.42 -1.39 6.41
C LYS A 374 3.44 -0.71 5.51
N ALA A 375 3.31 0.60 5.29
CA ALA A 375 4.34 1.36 4.56
C ALA A 375 5.67 1.41 5.33
N VAL A 376 5.63 1.45 6.66
CA VAL A 376 6.84 1.38 7.51
C VAL A 376 7.52 0.01 7.37
N ALA A 377 6.76 -1.08 7.42
CA ALA A 377 7.30 -2.43 7.23
C ALA A 377 7.94 -2.61 5.84
N ILE A 378 7.32 -2.05 4.79
CA ILE A 378 7.88 -2.04 3.42
C ILE A 378 9.19 -1.24 3.38
N ALA A 379 9.24 -0.06 4.03
CA ALA A 379 10.47 0.73 4.13
C ALA A 379 11.61 -0.08 4.76
N TYR A 380 11.33 -0.85 5.81
CA TYR A 380 12.35 -1.74 6.41
C TYR A 380 12.75 -2.88 5.50
N THR A 381 11.86 -3.39 4.67
CA THR A 381 12.23 -4.36 3.62
C THR A 381 13.23 -3.74 2.64
N LEU A 382 13.00 -2.50 2.19
CA LEU A 382 13.95 -1.82 1.31
C LEU A 382 15.31 -1.60 1.98
N LEU A 383 15.34 -1.19 3.26
CA LEU A 383 16.58 -1.04 4.03
C LEU A 383 17.31 -2.39 4.18
N ALA A 384 16.59 -3.45 4.55
CA ALA A 384 17.15 -4.79 4.74
C ALA A 384 17.76 -5.38 3.45
N LEU A 385 17.16 -5.05 2.29
CA LEU A 385 17.68 -5.42 0.97
C LEU A 385 18.80 -4.47 0.48
N GLY A 386 19.19 -3.50 1.27
CA GLY A 386 20.26 -2.55 0.92
C GLY A 386 19.91 -1.58 -0.20
N VAL A 387 18.61 -1.29 -0.39
CA VAL A 387 18.15 -0.36 -1.44
C VAL A 387 18.52 1.08 -1.08
N LYS A 388 19.23 1.74 -1.98
CA LYS A 388 19.76 3.10 -1.81
C LYS A 388 19.01 4.13 -2.65
N ASN A 389 19.32 5.41 -2.39
CA ASN A 389 18.84 6.56 -3.17
C ASN A 389 17.31 6.71 -3.22
N VAL A 390 16.63 6.29 -2.15
CA VAL A 390 15.17 6.38 -2.05
C VAL A 390 14.75 7.77 -1.58
N ARG A 391 13.71 8.33 -2.19
CA ARG A 391 13.06 9.56 -1.72
C ARG A 391 11.76 9.24 -1.00
N MET A 392 11.58 9.86 0.16
CA MET A 392 10.41 9.64 1.00
C MET A 392 9.79 10.98 1.44
N GLY A 393 8.49 11.07 1.42
CA GLY A 393 7.82 12.29 1.86
C GLY A 393 6.29 12.20 1.82
N PRO A 394 5.63 13.37 1.95
CA PRO A 394 6.21 14.72 2.14
C PRO A 394 6.69 15.00 3.58
N THR A 395 6.39 14.12 4.54
CA THR A 395 6.85 14.25 5.93
C THR A 395 7.58 12.97 6.34
N LEU A 396 8.67 13.13 7.08
CA LEU A 396 9.37 12.01 7.70
C LEU A 396 8.56 11.48 8.90
N PRO A 397 8.71 10.20 9.24
CA PRO A 397 8.05 9.63 10.42
C PRO A 397 8.52 10.29 11.72
N ALA A 398 7.59 10.87 12.47
CA ALA A 398 7.89 11.58 13.72
C ALA A 398 8.51 10.70 14.83
N PHE A 399 8.40 9.40 14.70
CA PHE A 399 8.99 8.43 15.62
C PHE A 399 10.47 8.11 15.31
N VAL A 400 10.99 8.56 14.19
CA VAL A 400 12.41 8.40 13.84
C VAL A 400 13.19 9.57 14.39
N SER A 401 14.13 9.32 15.35
CA SER A 401 14.97 10.36 15.90
C SER A 401 15.93 10.94 14.87
N PRO A 402 16.44 12.16 15.07
CA PRO A 402 17.41 12.77 14.17
C PRO A 402 18.66 11.90 13.92
N ASN A 403 19.18 11.24 14.96
CA ASN A 403 20.35 10.37 14.82
C ASN A 403 20.02 9.08 14.03
N ASN A 404 18.86 8.49 14.26
CA ASN A 404 18.41 7.32 13.50
C ASN A 404 18.13 7.68 12.04
N TRP A 405 17.58 8.85 11.77
CA TRP A 405 17.42 9.34 10.39
C TRP A 405 18.77 9.57 9.72
N LYS A 406 19.71 10.20 10.43
CA LYS A 406 21.07 10.39 9.94
C LYS A 406 21.74 9.06 9.59
N TYR A 407 21.57 8.03 10.42
CA TYR A 407 22.07 6.69 10.12
C TYR A 407 21.53 6.15 8.79
N ILE A 408 20.23 6.31 8.52
CA ILE A 408 19.60 5.91 7.26
C ILE A 408 20.19 6.71 6.08
N GLN A 409 20.35 8.02 6.25
CA GLN A 409 20.95 8.88 5.21
C GLN A 409 22.38 8.47 4.86
N GLU A 410 23.24 8.29 5.86
CA GLU A 410 24.66 7.99 5.68
C GLU A 410 24.90 6.59 5.09
N ASN A 411 24.09 5.59 5.42
CA ASN A 411 24.30 4.22 4.98
C ASN A 411 23.52 3.87 3.70
N TYR A 412 22.37 4.49 3.47
CA TYR A 412 21.47 4.15 2.36
C TYR A 412 21.21 5.32 1.41
N ASN A 413 21.69 6.52 1.71
CA ASN A 413 21.42 7.73 0.93
C ASN A 413 19.91 7.98 0.71
N TRP A 414 19.10 7.73 1.74
CA TRP A 414 17.69 8.10 1.70
C TRP A 414 17.53 9.59 1.98
N MET A 415 16.60 10.22 1.29
CA MET A 415 16.40 11.66 1.39
C MET A 415 14.91 12.02 1.39
N PRO A 416 14.52 13.15 1.97
CA PRO A 416 13.19 13.68 1.79
C PRO A 416 12.95 14.07 0.33
N ILE A 417 11.67 14.10 -0.10
CA ILE A 417 11.30 14.76 -1.36
C ILE A 417 11.57 16.28 -1.25
N GLY A 418 11.95 16.88 -2.37
CA GLY A 418 12.26 18.29 -2.50
C GLY A 418 11.47 18.99 -3.60
N ASP A 419 12.15 19.79 -4.39
CA ASP A 419 11.59 20.32 -5.64
C ASP A 419 11.51 19.23 -6.70
N VAL A 420 10.39 19.15 -7.41
CA VAL A 420 10.13 18.08 -8.37
C VAL A 420 11.12 18.07 -9.53
N ASP A 421 11.50 19.25 -10.04
CA ASP A 421 12.40 19.35 -11.20
C ASP A 421 13.84 19.01 -10.80
N GLU A 422 14.28 19.47 -9.62
CA GLU A 422 15.59 19.13 -9.07
C GLU A 422 15.68 17.64 -8.75
N ASP A 423 14.65 17.08 -8.11
CA ASP A 423 14.58 15.64 -7.79
C ASP A 423 14.58 14.78 -9.06
N LEU A 424 13.78 15.14 -10.05
CA LEU A 424 13.71 14.40 -11.33
C LEU A 424 15.05 14.45 -12.07
N LYS A 425 15.70 15.63 -12.11
CA LYS A 425 17.02 15.80 -12.71
C LYS A 425 18.06 14.92 -12.00
N ALA A 426 18.09 14.94 -10.67
CA ALA A 426 19.01 14.11 -9.89
C ALA A 426 18.77 12.61 -10.08
N MET A 427 17.50 12.18 -10.17
CA MET A 427 17.13 10.78 -10.42
C MET A 427 17.51 10.29 -11.82
N LEU A 428 17.54 11.18 -12.81
CA LEU A 428 17.94 10.86 -14.19
C LEU A 428 19.47 11.00 -14.42
N GLY A 429 20.23 11.42 -13.42
CA GLY A 429 21.68 11.58 -13.51
C GLY A 429 22.13 12.77 -14.38
N ASN A 430 21.31 13.81 -14.47
CA ASN A 430 21.55 15.02 -15.27
C ASN A 430 22.02 16.20 -14.40
#